data_c6c962f3654d12f0ff513da0f9a98257
#
_entry.id   c6c962f3654d12f0ff513da0f9a98257
#
_cell.length_a   1.000
_cell.length_b   1.000
_cell.length_c   1.000
_cell.angle_alpha   90.00
_cell.angle_beta   90.00
_cell.angle_gamma   90.00
#
_symmetry.space_group_name_H-M   'P 1'
#
loop_
_entity.id
_entity.type
_entity.pdbx_description
1 polymer ?
#
loop_
_entity_poly.entity_id
_entity_poly.type
_entity_poly.pdbx_seq_one_letter_code
_entity_poly.pdbx_strand_id
1 'polypeptide(L)'
;MKAAVINDPVDGFVTVKDVQLRDLKPDEALVDVEYCGLCHTDLHVAAGDFGEKPGTIIGHEGVGRVSKVAPGVTSLKVGDRVSIAWFFKGCGHCEYCLTGRETFCREVINAGYTADGAMAQQCIVPADYAVKVPEGLDPVEATSLTCAGVTMYKALKVAGIKPGQWVSIVGAGGLGNLGIQFAHNVFGAHVVAVDGNEDKLQAAKENGAEVLINRHDGDVDKQIQEKVGGVHAAVVTAVNASAFDQAVDSLRPDGKLVAVALPQGDMQLNIAKTVLDGIIVAGSLVGTRQDLAECFQFGAEGKVKPIVKTRKLDEINDMIQELKDNKVVGRNVVDFVHE
;
A
#
# COMPACT_ATOMS: atom_id res chain seq x y z
N MET A 1 -26.28 1.98 -8.51
CA MET A 1 -24.94 1.78 -9.05
C MET A 1 -24.44 0.37 -8.71
N LYS A 2 -23.64 -0.25 -9.57
CA LYS A 2 -23.01 -1.54 -9.28
C LYS A 2 -21.86 -1.39 -8.29
N ALA A 3 -21.72 -2.34 -7.36
CA ALA A 3 -20.67 -2.37 -6.35
C ALA A 3 -20.34 -3.82 -5.92
N ALA A 4 -19.11 -4.05 -5.51
CA ALA A 4 -18.66 -5.30 -4.88
C ALA A 4 -18.83 -5.21 -3.36
N VAL A 5 -19.74 -5.99 -2.83
CA VAL A 5 -20.21 -5.92 -1.44
C VAL A 5 -19.86 -7.20 -0.71
N ILE A 6 -19.32 -7.09 0.51
CA ILE A 6 -18.99 -8.24 1.36
C ILE A 6 -20.24 -9.06 1.63
N ASN A 7 -20.12 -10.38 1.46
CA ASN A 7 -21.21 -11.32 1.64
C ASN A 7 -21.74 -11.34 3.09
N ASP A 8 -22.99 -11.75 3.25
CA ASP A 8 -23.61 -12.05 4.54
C ASP A 8 -24.24 -13.45 4.47
N PRO A 9 -23.69 -14.46 5.14
CA PRO A 9 -22.50 -14.40 6.03
C PRO A 9 -21.19 -14.15 5.30
N VAL A 10 -20.20 -13.65 6.03
CA VAL A 10 -18.83 -13.42 5.53
C VAL A 10 -18.17 -14.74 5.13
N ASP A 11 -17.64 -14.84 3.91
CA ASP A 11 -17.06 -16.08 3.34
C ASP A 11 -15.73 -15.87 2.57
N GLY A 12 -15.18 -14.65 2.63
CA GLY A 12 -13.95 -14.29 1.93
C GLY A 12 -14.12 -13.94 0.46
N PHE A 13 -15.37 -13.70 0.03
CA PHE A 13 -15.77 -13.25 -1.29
C PHE A 13 -16.76 -12.09 -1.20
N VAL A 14 -17.14 -11.57 -2.37
CA VAL A 14 -18.08 -10.43 -2.48
C VAL A 14 -19.17 -10.75 -3.51
N THR A 15 -20.30 -10.07 -3.37
CA THR A 15 -21.37 -10.10 -4.38
C THR A 15 -21.40 -8.77 -5.11
N VAL A 16 -21.34 -8.81 -6.45
CA VAL A 16 -21.61 -7.64 -7.28
C VAL A 16 -23.14 -7.42 -7.35
N LYS A 17 -23.57 -6.29 -6.83
CA LYS A 17 -25.02 -5.94 -6.79
C LYS A 17 -25.26 -4.45 -6.94
N ASP A 18 -26.50 -4.11 -7.23
CA ASP A 18 -26.94 -2.71 -7.24
C ASP A 18 -27.09 -2.18 -5.82
N VAL A 19 -26.46 -1.04 -5.56
CA VAL A 19 -26.48 -0.33 -4.29
C VAL A 19 -26.99 1.10 -4.50
N GLN A 20 -27.79 1.60 -3.57
CA GLN A 20 -28.21 3.00 -3.55
C GLN A 20 -27.32 3.78 -2.58
N LEU A 21 -26.69 4.84 -3.07
CA LEU A 21 -25.94 5.76 -2.21
C LEU A 21 -26.89 6.61 -1.36
N ARG A 22 -26.45 6.94 -0.16
CA ARG A 22 -27.07 7.95 0.68
C ARG A 22 -26.80 9.36 0.15
N ASP A 23 -27.50 10.33 0.68
CA ASP A 23 -27.21 11.74 0.41
C ASP A 23 -25.84 12.15 0.99
N LEU A 24 -25.19 13.14 0.35
CA LEU A 24 -23.96 13.75 0.84
C LEU A 24 -24.22 14.49 2.14
N LYS A 25 -23.35 14.27 3.12
CA LYS A 25 -23.25 15.09 4.33
C LYS A 25 -22.40 16.34 4.04
N PRO A 26 -22.45 17.37 4.91
CA PRO A 26 -21.45 18.43 4.89
C PRO A 26 -20.02 17.84 4.86
N ASP A 27 -19.08 18.51 4.21
CA ASP A 27 -17.66 18.11 4.05
C ASP A 27 -17.42 16.87 3.17
N GLU A 28 -18.46 16.40 2.43
CA GLU A 28 -18.32 15.24 1.52
C GLU A 28 -18.40 15.63 0.04
N ALA A 29 -17.80 14.79 -0.78
CA ALA A 29 -17.91 14.83 -2.23
C ALA A 29 -18.32 13.46 -2.79
N LEU A 30 -19.00 13.45 -3.93
CA LEU A 30 -19.27 12.25 -4.71
C LEU A 30 -18.21 12.13 -5.78
N VAL A 31 -17.63 10.95 -5.88
CA VAL A 31 -16.61 10.60 -6.89
C VAL A 31 -17.18 9.53 -7.80
N ASP A 32 -17.20 9.78 -9.10
CA ASP A 32 -17.41 8.75 -10.11
C ASP A 32 -16.07 8.01 -10.25
N VAL A 33 -16.04 6.75 -9.83
CA VAL A 33 -14.81 5.95 -9.80
C VAL A 33 -14.45 5.56 -11.23
N GLU A 34 -13.21 5.87 -11.63
CA GLU A 34 -12.69 5.46 -12.93
C GLU A 34 -12.02 4.08 -12.82
N TYR A 35 -11.23 3.87 -11.75
CA TYR A 35 -10.44 2.66 -11.54
C TYR A 35 -10.33 2.34 -10.05
N CYS A 36 -10.26 1.04 -9.72
CA CYS A 36 -9.99 0.58 -8.35
C CYS A 36 -9.10 -0.66 -8.35
N GLY A 37 -7.95 -0.59 -7.70
CA GLY A 37 -7.05 -1.74 -7.50
C GLY A 37 -7.57 -2.70 -6.46
N LEU A 38 -7.21 -4.00 -6.59
CA LEU A 38 -7.49 -5.03 -5.60
C LEU A 38 -6.22 -5.35 -4.81
N CYS A 39 -6.27 -5.18 -3.49
CA CYS A 39 -5.17 -5.39 -2.55
C CYS A 39 -5.38 -6.64 -1.68
N HIS A 40 -4.31 -7.18 -1.09
CA HIS A 40 -4.42 -8.23 -0.07
C HIS A 40 -5.27 -7.81 1.13
N THR A 41 -5.28 -6.54 1.48
CA THR A 41 -6.14 -5.99 2.54
C THR A 41 -7.63 -6.20 2.24
N ASP A 42 -8.04 -6.13 0.98
CA ASP A 42 -9.44 -6.40 0.60
C ASP A 42 -9.81 -7.87 0.84
N LEU A 43 -8.85 -8.81 0.68
CA LEU A 43 -9.05 -10.22 1.02
C LEU A 43 -9.26 -10.40 2.53
N HIS A 44 -8.43 -9.76 3.35
CA HIS A 44 -8.56 -9.80 4.80
C HIS A 44 -9.88 -9.22 5.28
N VAL A 45 -10.30 -8.11 4.68
CA VAL A 45 -11.61 -7.49 4.99
C VAL A 45 -12.75 -8.41 4.57
N ALA A 46 -12.70 -8.98 3.36
CA ALA A 46 -13.73 -9.90 2.87
C ALA A 46 -13.79 -11.22 3.66
N ALA A 47 -12.68 -11.63 4.29
CA ALA A 47 -12.59 -12.79 5.18
C ALA A 47 -12.96 -12.49 6.65
N GLY A 48 -13.10 -11.20 7.00
CA GLY A 48 -13.42 -10.81 8.38
C GLY A 48 -12.24 -10.82 9.34
N ASP A 49 -10.99 -10.90 8.85
CA ASP A 49 -9.78 -11.02 9.69
C ASP A 49 -9.59 -9.81 10.63
N PHE A 50 -10.10 -8.63 10.25
CA PHE A 50 -10.09 -7.41 11.08
C PHE A 50 -11.41 -7.18 11.84
N GLY A 51 -12.32 -8.17 11.82
CA GLY A 51 -13.69 -8.08 12.27
C GLY A 51 -14.67 -8.00 11.09
N GLU A 52 -15.72 -8.80 11.16
CA GLU A 52 -16.71 -8.94 10.08
C GLU A 52 -17.44 -7.62 9.78
N LYS A 53 -17.60 -7.31 8.51
CA LYS A 53 -18.28 -6.12 7.97
C LYS A 53 -19.19 -6.49 6.80
N PRO A 54 -20.16 -7.40 7.00
CA PRO A 54 -21.08 -7.77 5.92
C PRO A 54 -21.83 -6.53 5.41
N GLY A 55 -22.02 -6.48 4.10
CA GLY A 55 -22.72 -5.37 3.45
C GLY A 55 -21.87 -4.15 3.12
N THR A 56 -20.61 -4.08 3.55
CA THR A 56 -19.68 -3.00 3.19
C THR A 56 -19.14 -3.20 1.76
N ILE A 57 -19.01 -2.12 1.01
CA ILE A 57 -18.33 -2.10 -0.30
C ILE A 57 -16.83 -2.11 -0.06
N ILE A 58 -16.11 -3.07 -0.62
CA ILE A 58 -14.63 -3.15 -0.51
C ILE A 58 -13.92 -2.11 -1.38
N GLY A 59 -12.59 -2.06 -1.32
CA GLY A 59 -11.71 -1.27 -2.20
C GLY A 59 -11.22 0.03 -1.56
N HIS A 60 -9.90 0.16 -1.53
CA HIS A 60 -9.19 1.31 -0.97
C HIS A 60 -8.03 1.78 -1.86
N GLU A 61 -8.05 1.38 -3.11
CA GLU A 61 -7.12 1.82 -4.15
C GLU A 61 -7.89 2.50 -5.29
N GLY A 62 -8.89 3.33 -4.92
CA GLY A 62 -9.75 3.98 -5.89
C GLY A 62 -9.15 5.25 -6.47
N VAL A 63 -9.43 5.50 -7.75
CA VAL A 63 -9.16 6.75 -8.45
C VAL A 63 -10.39 7.10 -9.27
N GLY A 64 -10.82 8.36 -9.20
CA GLY A 64 -12.00 8.79 -9.95
C GLY A 64 -12.16 10.32 -9.97
N ARG A 65 -13.23 10.79 -10.60
CA ARG A 65 -13.51 12.21 -10.75
C ARG A 65 -14.63 12.65 -9.85
N VAL A 66 -14.42 13.78 -9.20
CA VAL A 66 -15.46 14.45 -8.40
C VAL A 66 -16.62 14.85 -9.32
N SER A 67 -17.80 14.28 -9.11
CA SER A 67 -19.02 14.60 -9.84
C SER A 67 -19.95 15.55 -9.09
N LYS A 68 -19.86 15.59 -7.75
CA LYS A 68 -20.64 16.50 -6.90
C LYS A 68 -19.88 16.83 -5.61
N VAL A 69 -20.04 18.03 -5.13
CA VAL A 69 -19.54 18.46 -3.81
C VAL A 69 -20.68 18.96 -2.94
N ALA A 70 -20.62 18.69 -1.63
CA ALA A 70 -21.57 19.24 -0.68
C ALA A 70 -21.37 20.76 -0.53
N PRO A 71 -22.41 21.51 -0.12
CA PRO A 71 -22.26 22.93 0.18
C PRO A 71 -21.17 23.16 1.24
N GLY A 72 -20.30 24.16 0.99
CA GLY A 72 -19.22 24.52 1.91
C GLY A 72 -17.88 23.81 1.63
N VAL A 73 -17.83 22.79 0.80
CA VAL A 73 -16.58 22.17 0.35
C VAL A 73 -15.79 23.15 -0.50
N THR A 74 -14.53 23.44 -0.10
CA THR A 74 -13.61 24.35 -0.79
C THR A 74 -12.32 23.64 -1.26
N SER A 75 -12.02 22.47 -0.72
CA SER A 75 -10.80 21.69 -1.03
C SER A 75 -10.88 20.99 -2.40
N LEU A 76 -12.08 20.67 -2.85
CA LEU A 76 -12.35 20.00 -4.12
C LEU A 76 -13.37 20.77 -4.97
N LYS A 77 -13.31 20.55 -6.27
CA LYS A 77 -14.31 21.00 -7.24
C LYS A 77 -14.69 19.86 -8.19
N VAL A 78 -15.87 19.98 -8.81
CA VAL A 78 -16.32 19.04 -9.84
C VAL A 78 -15.28 18.98 -10.96
N GLY A 79 -14.95 17.76 -11.39
CA GLY A 79 -13.93 17.44 -12.38
C GLY A 79 -12.53 17.16 -11.82
N ASP A 80 -12.23 17.51 -10.57
CA ASP A 80 -10.96 17.11 -9.93
C ASP A 80 -10.84 15.58 -9.92
N ARG A 81 -9.67 15.03 -10.33
CA ARG A 81 -9.37 13.61 -10.14
C ARG A 81 -8.75 13.41 -8.77
N VAL A 82 -9.29 12.46 -8.01
CA VAL A 82 -8.89 12.19 -6.61
C VAL A 82 -8.72 10.70 -6.38
N SER A 83 -7.97 10.39 -5.32
CA SER A 83 -7.82 9.02 -4.81
C SER A 83 -8.74 8.74 -3.64
N ILE A 84 -9.08 7.46 -3.49
CA ILE A 84 -9.85 6.88 -2.38
C ILE A 84 -8.93 5.86 -1.71
N ALA A 85 -8.29 6.26 -0.61
CA ALA A 85 -7.22 5.52 0.05
C ALA A 85 -7.68 4.85 1.35
N TRP A 86 -6.92 3.84 1.81
CA TRP A 86 -7.17 3.17 3.11
C TRP A 86 -7.33 4.15 4.26
N PHE A 87 -6.40 5.12 4.41
CA PHE A 87 -6.58 6.22 5.33
C PHE A 87 -7.62 7.17 4.77
N PHE A 88 -8.88 6.98 5.18
CA PHE A 88 -10.02 7.67 4.59
C PHE A 88 -10.38 8.95 5.34
N LYS A 89 -10.32 8.92 6.69
CA LYS A 89 -10.57 10.10 7.54
C LYS A 89 -9.95 9.90 8.91
N GLY A 90 -9.30 10.93 9.44
CA GLY A 90 -8.91 11.04 10.84
C GLY A 90 -9.86 11.96 11.61
N CYS A 91 -9.73 12.04 12.95
CA CYS A 91 -10.56 12.94 13.75
C CYS A 91 -10.20 14.43 13.55
N GLY A 92 -9.00 14.73 13.02
CA GLY A 92 -8.53 16.09 12.73
C GLY A 92 -8.00 16.88 13.93
N HIS A 93 -8.18 16.41 15.17
CA HIS A 93 -7.86 17.19 16.39
C HIS A 93 -6.95 16.48 17.40
N CYS A 94 -6.70 15.19 17.27
CA CYS A 94 -5.76 14.47 18.15
C CYS A 94 -4.31 14.81 17.83
N GLU A 95 -3.40 14.48 18.75
CA GLU A 95 -1.97 14.75 18.57
C GLU A 95 -1.42 14.19 17.26
N TYR A 96 -1.86 13.01 16.83
CA TYR A 96 -1.41 12.37 15.60
C TYR A 96 -1.86 13.15 14.35
N CYS A 97 -3.13 13.58 14.32
CA CYS A 97 -3.64 14.38 13.22
C CYS A 97 -2.95 15.75 13.13
N LEU A 98 -2.75 16.41 14.27
CA LEU A 98 -2.15 17.74 14.32
C LEU A 98 -0.64 17.76 14.04
N THR A 99 0.03 16.62 14.16
CA THR A 99 1.50 16.52 13.96
C THR A 99 1.90 15.78 12.69
N GLY A 100 0.98 15.57 11.73
CA GLY A 100 1.27 14.89 10.46
C GLY A 100 1.52 13.40 10.60
N ARG A 101 1.00 12.77 11.67
CA ARG A 101 1.05 11.32 11.93
C ARG A 101 -0.35 10.70 11.91
N GLU A 102 -1.23 11.26 11.09
CA GLU A 102 -2.66 11.01 11.06
C GLU A 102 -3.05 9.54 10.85
N THR A 103 -2.19 8.71 10.25
CA THR A 103 -2.40 7.26 10.11
C THR A 103 -2.50 6.52 11.44
N PHE A 104 -1.99 7.12 12.52
CA PHE A 104 -2.06 6.58 13.89
C PHE A 104 -3.25 7.13 14.71
N CYS A 105 -4.13 7.93 14.09
CA CYS A 105 -5.36 8.38 14.74
C CYS A 105 -6.18 7.18 15.23
N ARG A 106 -6.65 7.23 16.50
CA ARG A 106 -7.42 6.13 17.07
C ARG A 106 -8.89 6.13 16.65
N GLU A 107 -9.35 7.22 16.03
CA GLU A 107 -10.67 7.38 15.43
C GLU A 107 -10.60 7.34 13.90
N VAL A 108 -9.59 6.64 13.37
CA VAL A 108 -9.41 6.52 11.91
C VAL A 108 -10.60 5.78 11.29
N ILE A 109 -11.06 6.29 10.14
CA ILE A 109 -12.00 5.61 9.25
C ILE A 109 -11.20 5.10 8.05
N ASN A 110 -11.46 3.86 7.66
CA ASN A 110 -10.78 3.18 6.57
C ASN A 110 -11.76 2.89 5.42
N ALA A 111 -11.42 3.31 4.20
CA ALA A 111 -12.20 2.97 3.01
C ALA A 111 -12.17 1.46 2.76
N GLY A 112 -13.32 0.91 2.40
CA GLY A 112 -13.47 -0.51 2.14
C GLY A 112 -13.56 -1.39 3.39
N TYR A 113 -13.56 -0.79 4.60
CA TYR A 113 -13.66 -1.54 5.86
C TYR A 113 -14.63 -0.91 6.86
N THR A 114 -14.32 0.29 7.39
CA THR A 114 -15.20 0.99 8.34
C THR A 114 -16.07 2.06 7.66
N ALA A 115 -15.85 2.27 6.38
CA ALA A 115 -16.72 3.00 5.46
C ALA A 115 -16.71 2.27 4.11
N ASP A 116 -17.74 2.52 3.30
CA ASP A 116 -17.79 2.01 1.93
C ASP A 116 -16.59 2.47 1.13
N GLY A 117 -16.04 1.55 0.33
CA GLY A 117 -14.85 1.75 -0.48
C GLY A 117 -15.16 2.07 -1.94
N ALA A 118 -14.13 1.93 -2.76
CA ALA A 118 -14.12 2.34 -4.16
C ALA A 118 -14.35 1.19 -5.16
N MET A 119 -14.60 -0.04 -4.72
CA MET A 119 -14.93 -1.13 -5.63
C MET A 119 -16.41 -1.03 -6.08
N ALA A 120 -16.75 0.14 -6.63
CA ALA A 120 -18.08 0.56 -7.05
C ALA A 120 -17.98 1.66 -8.10
N GLN A 121 -19.05 1.87 -8.89
CA GLN A 121 -19.11 2.95 -9.88
C GLN A 121 -19.02 4.35 -9.25
N GLN A 122 -19.44 4.52 -8.01
CA GLN A 122 -19.36 5.79 -7.27
C GLN A 122 -18.97 5.57 -5.82
N CYS A 123 -18.27 6.55 -5.24
CA CYS A 123 -17.90 6.54 -3.83
C CYS A 123 -18.11 7.94 -3.22
N ILE A 124 -18.69 8.01 -2.00
CA ILE A 124 -18.76 9.24 -1.22
C ILE A 124 -17.48 9.35 -0.40
N VAL A 125 -16.75 10.44 -0.55
CA VAL A 125 -15.47 10.69 0.12
C VAL A 125 -15.52 11.90 1.05
N PRO A 126 -14.78 11.91 2.16
CA PRO A 126 -14.52 13.13 2.93
C PRO A 126 -13.64 14.06 2.08
N ALA A 127 -14.16 15.23 1.71
CA ALA A 127 -13.51 16.11 0.72
C ALA A 127 -12.09 16.54 1.10
N ASP A 128 -11.84 16.81 2.39
CA ASP A 128 -10.52 17.24 2.87
C ASP A 128 -9.49 16.12 2.98
N TYR A 129 -9.93 14.87 2.80
CA TYR A 129 -9.05 13.69 2.90
C TYR A 129 -8.79 13.01 1.57
N ALA A 130 -9.54 13.31 0.53
CA ALA A 130 -9.29 12.81 -0.82
C ALA A 130 -8.11 13.58 -1.45
N VAL A 131 -7.06 12.85 -1.79
CA VAL A 131 -5.84 13.44 -2.36
C VAL A 131 -5.97 13.57 -3.87
N LYS A 132 -5.66 14.73 -4.42
CA LYS A 132 -5.71 14.97 -5.87
C LYS A 132 -4.64 14.17 -6.59
N VAL A 133 -5.05 13.51 -7.68
CA VAL A 133 -4.14 12.85 -8.61
C VAL A 133 -3.67 13.89 -9.62
N PRO A 134 -2.35 14.13 -9.77
CA PRO A 134 -1.83 15.15 -10.66
C PRO A 134 -2.11 14.82 -12.13
N GLU A 135 -2.24 15.86 -12.94
CA GLU A 135 -2.25 15.71 -14.39
C GLU A 135 -0.92 15.09 -14.86
N GLY A 136 -0.99 14.16 -15.81
CA GLY A 136 0.19 13.45 -16.32
C GLY A 136 0.48 12.11 -15.61
N LEU A 137 -0.15 11.82 -14.48
CA LEU A 137 -0.15 10.48 -13.91
C LEU A 137 -1.30 9.66 -14.50
N ASP A 138 -0.97 8.48 -15.04
CA ASP A 138 -1.97 7.52 -15.51
C ASP A 138 -2.90 7.10 -14.34
N PRO A 139 -4.22 7.27 -14.45
CA PRO A 139 -5.14 6.93 -13.37
C PRO A 139 -5.15 5.45 -13.01
N VAL A 140 -4.84 4.55 -13.95
CA VAL A 140 -4.71 3.11 -13.66
C VAL A 140 -3.47 2.85 -12.79
N GLU A 141 -2.34 3.49 -13.09
CA GLU A 141 -1.13 3.41 -12.27
C GLU A 141 -1.32 4.06 -10.90
N ALA A 142 -2.06 5.18 -10.84
CA ALA A 142 -2.37 5.88 -9.59
C ALA A 142 -3.11 5.00 -8.57
N THR A 143 -3.91 4.02 -9.01
CA THR A 143 -4.58 3.08 -8.09
C THR A 143 -3.58 2.32 -7.22
N SER A 144 -2.54 1.74 -7.82
CA SER A 144 -1.51 1.00 -7.08
C SER A 144 -0.66 1.93 -6.21
N LEU A 145 -0.41 3.18 -6.66
CA LEU A 145 0.30 4.16 -5.85
C LEU A 145 -0.51 4.62 -4.64
N THR A 146 -1.85 4.55 -4.70
CA THR A 146 -2.76 4.94 -3.59
C THR A 146 -2.59 4.08 -2.34
N CYS A 147 -2.16 2.81 -2.47
CA CYS A 147 -1.90 1.93 -1.33
C CYS A 147 -0.45 1.44 -1.32
N ALA A 148 -0.07 0.55 -2.26
CA ALA A 148 1.25 -0.07 -2.26
C ALA A 148 2.37 0.96 -2.43
N GLY A 149 2.19 1.95 -3.31
CA GLY A 149 3.17 3.00 -3.54
C GLY A 149 3.41 3.86 -2.31
N VAL A 150 2.35 4.45 -1.76
CA VAL A 150 2.46 5.31 -0.57
C VAL A 150 2.99 4.55 0.64
N THR A 151 2.64 3.27 0.79
CA THR A 151 3.14 2.40 1.87
C THR A 151 4.65 2.26 1.80
N MET A 152 5.20 1.97 0.63
CA MET A 152 6.65 1.79 0.47
C MET A 152 7.40 3.12 0.52
N TYR A 153 6.85 4.18 -0.05
CA TYR A 153 7.41 5.52 0.08
C TYR A 153 7.51 5.94 1.55
N LYS A 154 6.43 5.77 2.33
CA LYS A 154 6.42 6.04 3.77
C LYS A 154 7.40 5.19 4.54
N ALA A 155 7.47 3.88 4.25
CA ALA A 155 8.39 2.97 4.91
C ALA A 155 9.86 3.40 4.73
N LEU A 156 10.24 3.85 3.54
CA LEU A 156 11.58 4.37 3.26
C LEU A 156 11.85 5.72 3.97
N LYS A 157 10.83 6.60 4.11
CA LYS A 157 10.93 7.80 4.97
C LYS A 157 11.14 7.42 6.44
N VAL A 158 10.41 6.43 6.96
CA VAL A 158 10.57 5.90 8.33
C VAL A 158 11.93 5.26 8.50
N ALA A 159 12.43 4.54 7.50
CA ALA A 159 13.79 3.99 7.49
C ALA A 159 14.85 5.09 7.63
N GLY A 160 14.57 6.28 7.12
CA GLY A 160 15.50 7.40 7.12
C GLY A 160 16.67 7.18 6.17
N ILE A 161 16.48 6.36 5.13
CA ILE A 161 17.51 5.99 4.16
C ILE A 161 18.02 7.22 3.41
N LYS A 162 19.31 7.29 3.19
CA LYS A 162 19.99 8.40 2.52
C LYS A 162 20.67 7.92 1.23
N PRO A 163 20.94 8.83 0.28
CA PRO A 163 21.70 8.50 -0.93
C PRO A 163 23.03 7.77 -0.61
N GLY A 164 23.32 6.72 -1.36
CA GLY A 164 24.53 5.89 -1.20
C GLY A 164 24.47 4.87 -0.04
N GLN A 165 23.38 4.82 0.74
CA GLN A 165 23.19 3.81 1.76
C GLN A 165 22.54 2.54 1.17
N TRP A 166 22.81 1.39 1.79
CA TRP A 166 22.19 0.11 1.44
C TRP A 166 20.87 -0.08 2.17
N VAL A 167 19.83 -0.48 1.43
CA VAL A 167 18.54 -0.93 1.98
C VAL A 167 18.19 -2.29 1.41
N SER A 168 17.70 -3.20 2.26
CA SER A 168 17.10 -4.45 1.80
C SER A 168 15.58 -4.32 1.73
N ILE A 169 15.02 -4.77 0.62
CA ILE A 169 13.57 -4.94 0.43
C ILE A 169 13.30 -6.44 0.49
N VAL A 170 12.70 -6.88 1.59
CA VAL A 170 12.41 -8.29 1.84
C VAL A 170 10.98 -8.60 1.40
N GLY A 171 10.87 -9.32 0.29
CA GLY A 171 9.66 -9.54 -0.48
C GLY A 171 9.60 -8.60 -1.69
N ALA A 172 9.88 -9.12 -2.90
CA ALA A 172 9.91 -8.36 -4.15
C ALA A 172 8.57 -8.42 -4.93
N GLY A 173 7.44 -8.70 -4.24
CA GLY A 173 6.09 -8.69 -4.81
C GLY A 173 5.61 -7.28 -5.18
N GLY A 174 4.28 -7.08 -5.29
CA GLY A 174 3.69 -5.80 -5.70
C GLY A 174 4.15 -4.59 -4.87
N LEU A 175 4.21 -4.71 -3.53
CA LEU A 175 4.74 -3.66 -2.66
C LEU A 175 6.26 -3.51 -2.85
N GLY A 176 6.99 -4.63 -2.73
CA GLY A 176 8.46 -4.59 -2.76
C GLY A 176 9.01 -4.07 -4.08
N ASN A 177 8.37 -4.38 -5.20
CA ASN A 177 8.76 -3.85 -6.50
C ASN A 177 8.70 -2.31 -6.55
N LEU A 178 7.65 -1.70 -5.99
CA LEU A 178 7.56 -0.24 -5.87
C LEU A 178 8.58 0.31 -4.87
N GLY A 179 8.82 -0.41 -3.76
CA GLY A 179 9.85 -0.06 -2.78
C GLY A 179 11.25 0.00 -3.37
N ILE A 180 11.60 -0.94 -4.25
CA ILE A 180 12.87 -0.97 -4.97
C ILE A 180 13.00 0.28 -5.84
N GLN A 181 11.97 0.62 -6.62
CA GLN A 181 11.97 1.80 -7.47
C GLN A 181 12.08 3.09 -6.66
N PHE A 182 11.32 3.23 -5.56
CA PHE A 182 11.45 4.39 -4.67
C PHE A 182 12.85 4.48 -4.07
N ALA A 183 13.39 3.38 -3.52
CA ALA A 183 14.72 3.36 -2.91
C ALA A 183 15.80 3.80 -3.91
N HIS A 184 15.78 3.25 -5.12
CA HIS A 184 16.74 3.54 -6.17
C HIS A 184 16.54 4.93 -6.79
N ASN A 185 15.33 5.20 -7.33
CA ASN A 185 15.09 6.38 -8.18
C ASN A 185 14.78 7.67 -7.40
N VAL A 186 14.29 7.56 -6.15
CA VAL A 186 13.88 8.71 -5.34
C VAL A 186 14.85 8.97 -4.20
N PHE A 187 15.22 7.93 -3.45
CA PHE A 187 16.13 8.07 -2.32
C PHE A 187 17.62 7.92 -2.69
N GLY A 188 17.94 7.48 -3.91
CA GLY A 188 19.34 7.28 -4.36
C GLY A 188 20.08 6.23 -3.54
N ALA A 189 19.38 5.25 -3.01
CA ALA A 189 19.94 4.18 -2.19
C ALA A 189 20.37 3.00 -3.06
N HIS A 190 21.37 2.24 -2.59
CA HIS A 190 21.69 0.92 -3.11
C HIS A 190 20.70 -0.11 -2.58
N VAL A 191 20.20 -1.00 -3.43
CA VAL A 191 19.11 -1.91 -3.09
C VAL A 191 19.55 -3.37 -3.14
N VAL A 192 19.27 -4.08 -2.05
CA VAL A 192 19.28 -5.54 -1.97
C VAL A 192 17.82 -6.01 -2.06
N ALA A 193 17.47 -6.81 -3.06
CA ALA A 193 16.16 -7.45 -3.15
C ALA A 193 16.21 -8.89 -2.65
N VAL A 194 15.26 -9.28 -1.81
CA VAL A 194 15.15 -10.64 -1.26
C VAL A 194 13.78 -11.21 -1.62
N ASP A 195 13.73 -12.34 -2.32
CA ASP A 195 12.50 -13.10 -2.60
C ASP A 195 12.84 -14.59 -2.79
N GLY A 196 11.84 -15.45 -2.86
CA GLY A 196 12.02 -16.88 -3.20
C GLY A 196 11.65 -17.21 -4.65
N ASN A 197 11.21 -16.24 -5.43
CA ASN A 197 10.80 -16.40 -6.82
C ASN A 197 11.75 -15.68 -7.76
N GLU A 198 12.35 -16.42 -8.71
CA GLU A 198 13.35 -15.89 -9.64
C GLU A 198 12.79 -14.80 -10.57
N ASP A 199 11.53 -14.94 -11.03
CA ASP A 199 10.91 -13.95 -11.90
C ASP A 199 10.73 -12.61 -11.17
N LYS A 200 10.41 -12.65 -9.86
CA LYS A 200 10.32 -11.45 -9.02
C LYS A 200 11.69 -10.84 -8.77
N LEU A 201 12.73 -11.65 -8.58
CA LEU A 201 14.11 -11.18 -8.45
C LEU A 201 14.62 -10.55 -9.75
N GLN A 202 14.28 -11.14 -10.90
CA GLN A 202 14.62 -10.55 -12.19
C GLN A 202 13.93 -9.21 -12.40
N ALA A 203 12.64 -9.11 -12.10
CA ALA A 203 11.91 -7.85 -12.12
C ALA A 203 12.48 -6.81 -11.13
N ALA A 204 12.94 -7.24 -9.95
CA ALA A 204 13.62 -6.39 -8.99
C ALA A 204 14.91 -5.79 -9.56
N LYS A 205 15.70 -6.59 -10.29
CA LYS A 205 16.90 -6.13 -10.98
C LYS A 205 16.60 -5.06 -12.01
N GLU A 206 15.58 -5.28 -12.83
CA GLU A 206 15.15 -4.32 -13.86
C GLU A 206 14.65 -3.00 -13.26
N ASN A 207 14.17 -3.04 -12.02
CA ASN A 207 13.68 -1.88 -11.28
C ASN A 207 14.71 -1.23 -10.35
N GLY A 208 15.98 -1.63 -10.42
CA GLY A 208 17.10 -0.96 -9.76
C GLY A 208 17.69 -1.68 -8.55
N ALA A 209 17.35 -2.95 -8.30
CA ALA A 209 18.05 -3.74 -7.30
C ALA A 209 19.45 -4.14 -7.81
N GLU A 210 20.49 -3.85 -7.04
CA GLU A 210 21.88 -4.14 -7.38
C GLU A 210 22.32 -5.52 -6.92
N VAL A 211 21.76 -5.99 -5.80
CA VAL A 211 22.03 -7.31 -5.23
C VAL A 211 20.72 -8.08 -5.11
N LEU A 212 20.72 -9.29 -5.65
CA LEU A 212 19.58 -10.21 -5.58
C LEU A 212 19.94 -11.37 -4.65
N ILE A 213 19.01 -11.73 -3.77
CA ILE A 213 19.15 -12.85 -2.85
C ILE A 213 17.90 -13.71 -2.94
N ASN A 214 18.11 -14.96 -3.40
CA ASN A 214 17.09 -15.97 -3.30
C ASN A 214 17.12 -16.57 -1.89
N ARG A 215 16.02 -16.45 -1.15
CA ARG A 215 15.91 -16.95 0.22
C ARG A 215 16.07 -18.49 0.34
N HIS A 216 16.02 -19.22 -0.76
CA HIS A 216 16.21 -20.67 -0.81
C HIS A 216 17.69 -21.08 -0.94
N ASP A 217 18.60 -20.14 -1.22
CA ASP A 217 20.04 -20.40 -1.43
C ASP A 217 20.85 -20.32 -0.13
N GLY A 218 20.20 -20.24 1.02
CA GLY A 218 20.82 -20.20 2.35
C GLY A 218 20.37 -19.03 3.21
N ASP A 219 21.10 -18.76 4.29
CA ASP A 219 20.77 -17.73 5.26
C ASP A 219 20.87 -16.34 4.63
N VAL A 220 19.74 -15.64 4.56
CA VAL A 220 19.62 -14.32 3.91
C VAL A 220 20.52 -13.27 4.59
N ASP A 221 20.53 -13.25 5.92
CA ASP A 221 21.34 -12.33 6.72
C ASP A 221 22.84 -12.50 6.44
N LYS A 222 23.32 -13.74 6.39
CA LYS A 222 24.74 -14.03 6.08
C LYS A 222 25.11 -13.59 4.67
N GLN A 223 24.25 -13.87 3.70
CA GLN A 223 24.48 -13.43 2.32
C GLN A 223 24.55 -11.90 2.20
N ILE A 224 23.66 -11.17 2.94
CA ILE A 224 23.69 -9.69 2.97
C ILE A 224 24.98 -9.20 3.63
N GLN A 225 25.40 -9.80 4.76
CA GLN A 225 26.64 -9.44 5.44
C GLN A 225 27.87 -9.66 4.52
N GLU A 226 27.94 -10.79 3.85
CA GLU A 226 29.06 -11.13 2.94
C GLU A 226 29.11 -10.20 1.72
N LYS A 227 27.98 -9.87 1.10
CA LYS A 227 27.92 -9.11 -0.15
C LYS A 227 28.09 -7.60 0.05
N VAL A 228 27.52 -7.03 1.13
CA VAL A 228 27.44 -5.58 1.31
C VAL A 228 27.83 -5.10 2.72
N GLY A 229 28.27 -5.99 3.61
CA GLY A 229 28.65 -5.66 4.99
C GLY A 229 27.46 -5.24 5.87
N GLY A 230 26.28 -5.80 5.60
CA GLY A 230 25.01 -5.44 6.24
C GLY A 230 24.36 -4.21 5.61
N VAL A 231 23.06 -4.02 5.87
CA VAL A 231 22.26 -2.91 5.35
C VAL A 231 21.99 -1.85 6.42
N HIS A 232 21.84 -0.57 5.99
CA HIS A 232 21.46 0.53 6.89
C HIS A 232 19.98 0.45 7.30
N ALA A 233 19.16 -0.10 6.40
CA ALA A 233 17.76 -0.36 6.69
C ALA A 233 17.28 -1.64 6.00
N ALA A 234 16.32 -2.32 6.63
CA ALA A 234 15.60 -3.45 6.05
C ALA A 234 14.10 -3.13 6.09
N VAL A 235 13.42 -3.17 4.95
CA VAL A 235 11.97 -2.98 4.85
C VAL A 235 11.33 -4.34 4.53
N VAL A 236 10.46 -4.83 5.44
CA VAL A 236 9.90 -6.18 5.32
C VAL A 236 8.46 -6.11 4.85
N THR A 237 8.23 -6.61 3.63
CA THR A 237 6.90 -6.76 3.01
C THR A 237 6.47 -8.22 2.89
N ALA A 238 7.34 -9.16 3.21
CA ALA A 238 7.06 -10.59 3.20
C ALA A 238 6.16 -10.99 4.38
N VAL A 239 5.10 -11.76 4.11
CA VAL A 239 4.13 -12.23 5.11
C VAL A 239 4.64 -13.52 5.77
N ASN A 240 5.80 -13.43 6.46
CA ASN A 240 6.43 -14.53 7.19
C ASN A 240 7.24 -13.98 8.36
N ALA A 241 7.01 -14.45 9.58
CA ALA A 241 7.69 -14.00 10.79
C ALA A 241 9.22 -14.19 10.72
N SER A 242 9.71 -15.32 10.19
CA SER A 242 11.16 -15.57 10.07
C SER A 242 11.88 -14.58 9.13
N ALA A 243 11.17 -13.93 8.21
CA ALA A 243 11.75 -12.88 7.38
C ALA A 243 12.14 -11.63 8.20
N PHE A 244 11.43 -11.36 9.30
CA PHE A 244 11.75 -10.26 10.20
C PHE A 244 12.99 -10.54 11.02
N ASP A 245 13.16 -11.78 11.52
CA ASP A 245 14.35 -12.19 12.28
C ASP A 245 15.60 -12.06 11.41
N GLN A 246 15.57 -12.62 10.19
CA GLN A 246 16.66 -12.52 9.22
C GLN A 246 16.95 -11.07 8.80
N ALA A 247 15.91 -10.25 8.68
CA ALA A 247 16.07 -8.83 8.35
C ALA A 247 16.78 -8.06 9.47
N VAL A 248 16.46 -8.33 10.76
CA VAL A 248 17.21 -7.77 11.91
C VAL A 248 18.67 -8.19 11.87
N ASP A 249 18.94 -9.48 11.59
CA ASP A 249 20.30 -10.01 11.57
C ASP A 249 21.13 -9.53 10.37
N SER A 250 20.48 -9.07 9.31
CA SER A 250 21.11 -8.45 8.15
C SER A 250 21.56 -6.99 8.36
N LEU A 251 21.10 -6.34 9.46
CA LEU A 251 21.42 -4.95 9.75
C LEU A 251 22.89 -4.78 10.16
N ARG A 252 23.48 -3.66 9.76
CA ARG A 252 24.73 -3.16 10.34
C ARG A 252 24.46 -2.41 11.65
N PRO A 253 25.47 -2.09 12.46
CA PRO A 253 25.32 -1.19 13.60
C PRO A 253 24.60 0.13 13.21
N ASP A 254 23.74 0.63 14.10
CA ASP A 254 22.82 1.78 13.88
C ASP A 254 21.80 1.55 12.75
N GLY A 255 21.55 0.27 12.41
CA GLY A 255 20.60 -0.12 11.37
C GLY A 255 19.16 -0.13 11.85
N LYS A 256 18.23 0.00 10.89
CA LYS A 256 16.80 0.07 11.19
C LYS A 256 16.00 -0.98 10.40
N LEU A 257 15.20 -1.78 11.13
CA LEU A 257 14.14 -2.59 10.53
C LEU A 257 12.84 -1.79 10.47
N VAL A 258 12.19 -1.76 9.32
CA VAL A 258 10.84 -1.20 9.13
C VAL A 258 9.86 -2.32 8.81
N ALA A 259 8.94 -2.56 9.73
CA ALA A 259 7.89 -3.56 9.60
C ALA A 259 6.71 -2.97 8.84
N VAL A 260 6.33 -3.61 7.73
CA VAL A 260 5.21 -3.20 6.85
C VAL A 260 4.18 -4.31 6.74
N ALA A 261 4.60 -5.55 6.50
CA ALA A 261 3.71 -6.71 6.43
C ALA A 261 3.19 -7.11 7.82
N LEU A 262 2.04 -7.80 7.81
CA LEU A 262 1.34 -8.27 9.01
C LEU A 262 1.25 -9.81 9.01
N PRO A 263 2.36 -10.55 9.18
CA PRO A 263 2.31 -11.98 9.37
C PRO A 263 1.69 -12.32 10.73
N GLN A 264 1.17 -13.53 10.87
CA GLN A 264 0.85 -14.07 12.19
C GLN A 264 2.13 -14.45 12.91
N GLY A 265 2.16 -14.25 14.23
CA GLY A 265 3.28 -14.57 15.10
C GLY A 265 4.11 -13.36 15.51
N ASP A 266 5.21 -13.65 16.19
CA ASP A 266 6.12 -12.68 16.79
C ASP A 266 7.49 -12.77 16.14
N MET A 267 8.25 -11.68 16.14
CA MET A 267 9.68 -11.68 15.86
C MET A 267 10.49 -11.68 17.14
N GLN A 268 11.69 -12.27 17.09
CA GLN A 268 12.60 -12.31 18.21
C GLN A 268 13.70 -11.25 18.08
N LEU A 269 13.97 -10.54 19.17
CA LEU A 269 15.05 -9.57 19.26
C LEU A 269 16.08 -9.98 20.30
N ASN A 270 17.33 -10.13 19.88
CA ASN A 270 18.44 -10.34 20.80
C ASN A 270 18.73 -9.02 21.52
N ILE A 271 18.55 -8.98 22.84
CA ILE A 271 18.72 -7.77 23.66
C ILE A 271 20.14 -7.22 23.55
N ALA A 272 21.15 -8.10 23.69
CA ALA A 272 22.56 -7.68 23.64
C ALA A 272 22.90 -7.04 22.29
N LYS A 273 22.52 -7.69 21.18
CA LYS A 273 22.71 -7.14 19.83
C LYS A 273 21.98 -5.82 19.67
N THR A 274 20.71 -5.73 20.10
CA THR A 274 19.93 -4.49 20.01
C THR A 274 20.60 -3.33 20.72
N VAL A 275 21.18 -3.57 21.90
CA VAL A 275 21.88 -2.53 22.70
C VAL A 275 23.24 -2.19 22.10
N LEU A 276 24.06 -3.20 21.78
CA LEU A 276 25.44 -3.00 21.36
C LEU A 276 25.55 -2.43 19.95
N ASP A 277 24.65 -2.83 19.05
CA ASP A 277 24.63 -2.38 17.67
C ASP A 277 23.66 -1.19 17.45
N GLY A 278 22.91 -0.77 18.49
CA GLY A 278 21.96 0.37 18.38
C GLY A 278 20.80 0.11 17.40
N ILE A 279 20.33 -1.14 17.31
CA ILE A 279 19.29 -1.53 16.34
C ILE A 279 17.96 -0.87 16.67
N ILE A 280 17.29 -0.34 15.65
CA ILE A 280 15.95 0.27 15.76
C ILE A 280 14.96 -0.61 15.02
N VAL A 281 13.82 -0.91 15.66
CA VAL A 281 12.67 -1.54 15.02
C VAL A 281 11.52 -0.56 14.99
N ALA A 282 10.97 -0.29 13.82
CA ALA A 282 9.89 0.67 13.60
C ALA A 282 8.77 0.05 12.76
N GLY A 283 7.51 0.31 13.13
CA GLY A 283 6.35 0.02 12.30
C GLY A 283 6.08 1.15 11.30
N SER A 284 5.54 0.82 10.11
CA SER A 284 5.06 1.79 9.14
C SER A 284 3.69 1.36 8.63
N LEU A 285 2.70 2.24 8.75
CA LEU A 285 1.32 1.97 8.37
C LEU A 285 0.92 2.93 7.25
N VAL A 286 0.71 2.40 6.03
CA VAL A 286 0.35 3.16 4.84
C VAL A 286 1.11 4.50 4.75
N GLY A 287 0.50 5.59 4.36
CA GLY A 287 1.08 6.94 4.39
C GLY A 287 0.02 7.98 4.70
N THR A 288 0.45 9.17 5.10
CA THR A 288 -0.41 10.34 5.28
C THR A 288 -0.87 10.89 3.94
N ARG A 289 -1.84 11.81 3.94
CA ARG A 289 -2.24 12.55 2.72
C ARG A 289 -1.05 13.23 2.05
N GLN A 290 -0.13 13.79 2.83
CA GLN A 290 1.09 14.41 2.31
C GLN A 290 2.00 13.37 1.64
N ASP A 291 2.22 12.22 2.30
CA ASP A 291 3.02 11.14 1.71
C ASP A 291 2.41 10.63 0.40
N LEU A 292 1.07 10.57 0.31
CA LEU A 292 0.37 10.16 -0.91
C LEU A 292 0.51 11.19 -2.04
N ALA A 293 0.39 12.48 -1.73
CA ALA A 293 0.60 13.55 -2.71
C ALA A 293 2.03 13.54 -3.27
N GLU A 294 3.04 13.35 -2.40
CA GLU A 294 4.44 13.20 -2.81
C GLU A 294 4.63 11.92 -3.67
N CYS A 295 4.02 10.81 -3.28
CA CYS A 295 4.05 9.54 -4.02
C CYS A 295 3.50 9.71 -5.45
N PHE A 296 2.37 10.38 -5.61
CA PHE A 296 1.77 10.66 -6.92
C PHE A 296 2.67 11.56 -7.77
N GLN A 297 3.33 12.54 -7.16
CA GLN A 297 4.27 13.40 -7.89
C GLN A 297 5.42 12.59 -8.49
N PHE A 298 5.99 11.63 -7.72
CA PHE A 298 7.05 10.76 -8.25
C PHE A 298 6.54 9.82 -9.35
N GLY A 299 5.29 9.36 -9.26
CA GLY A 299 4.64 8.63 -10.35
C GLY A 299 4.50 9.48 -11.61
N ALA A 300 4.00 10.72 -11.49
CA ALA A 300 3.86 11.66 -12.61
C ALA A 300 5.20 12.04 -13.23
N GLU A 301 6.28 12.06 -12.46
CA GLU A 301 7.66 12.26 -12.94
C GLU A 301 8.26 11.01 -13.61
N GLY A 302 7.53 9.89 -13.63
CA GLY A 302 7.99 8.62 -14.20
C GLY A 302 9.09 7.91 -13.39
N LYS A 303 9.32 8.34 -12.15
CA LYS A 303 10.34 7.71 -11.26
C LYS A 303 9.90 6.37 -10.70
N VAL A 304 8.60 6.17 -10.57
CA VAL A 304 7.99 4.94 -10.06
C VAL A 304 6.82 4.56 -10.94
N LYS A 305 6.85 3.35 -11.46
CA LYS A 305 5.85 2.84 -12.40
C LYS A 305 5.32 1.48 -11.93
N PRO A 306 4.06 1.40 -11.46
CA PRO A 306 3.43 0.14 -11.12
C PRO A 306 3.18 -0.76 -12.34
N ILE A 307 3.24 -2.07 -12.12
CA ILE A 307 2.74 -3.04 -13.09
C ILE A 307 1.25 -3.22 -12.80
N VAL A 308 0.38 -2.87 -13.74
CA VAL A 308 -1.08 -2.92 -13.58
C VAL A 308 -1.73 -3.70 -14.72
N LYS A 309 -2.85 -4.38 -14.42
CA LYS A 309 -3.67 -5.09 -15.40
C LYS A 309 -5.14 -4.76 -15.14
N THR A 310 -5.83 -4.22 -16.15
CA THR A 310 -7.26 -3.89 -16.04
C THR A 310 -8.14 -5.14 -16.19
N ARG A 311 -9.22 -5.17 -15.43
CA ARG A 311 -10.23 -6.24 -15.37
C ARG A 311 -11.63 -5.60 -15.21
N LYS A 312 -12.68 -6.40 -15.39
CA LYS A 312 -14.07 -5.97 -15.17
C LYS A 312 -14.51 -6.23 -13.73
N LEU A 313 -15.49 -5.47 -13.24
CA LEU A 313 -16.04 -5.66 -11.89
C LEU A 313 -16.64 -7.07 -11.69
N ASP A 314 -17.30 -7.62 -12.71
CA ASP A 314 -17.90 -8.96 -12.62
C ASP A 314 -16.84 -10.09 -12.44
N GLU A 315 -15.56 -9.81 -12.71
CA GLU A 315 -14.43 -10.74 -12.50
C GLU A 315 -13.82 -10.63 -11.08
N ILE A 316 -14.39 -9.84 -10.18
CA ILE A 316 -13.77 -9.50 -8.88
C ILE A 316 -13.45 -10.74 -8.04
N ASN A 317 -14.31 -11.77 -8.03
CA ASN A 317 -14.06 -12.98 -7.26
C ASN A 317 -12.97 -13.86 -7.88
N ASP A 318 -12.81 -13.85 -9.21
CA ASP A 318 -11.68 -14.48 -9.88
C ASP A 318 -10.37 -13.76 -9.51
N MET A 319 -10.39 -12.43 -9.49
CA MET A 319 -9.24 -11.61 -9.06
C MET A 319 -8.86 -11.90 -7.60
N ILE A 320 -9.85 -12.05 -6.70
CA ILE A 320 -9.67 -12.44 -5.29
C ILE A 320 -8.99 -13.82 -5.23
N GLN A 321 -9.47 -14.79 -6.00
CA GLN A 321 -8.91 -16.14 -6.01
C GLN A 321 -7.49 -16.18 -6.59
N GLU A 322 -7.23 -15.46 -7.69
CA GLU A 322 -5.89 -15.33 -8.28
C GLU A 322 -4.89 -14.74 -7.28
N LEU A 323 -5.34 -13.76 -6.47
CA LEU A 323 -4.49 -13.12 -5.46
C LEU A 323 -4.23 -14.07 -4.27
N LYS A 324 -5.24 -14.83 -3.81
CA LYS A 324 -5.08 -15.90 -2.79
C LYS A 324 -4.07 -16.96 -3.26
N ASP A 325 -4.09 -17.30 -4.54
CA ASP A 325 -3.20 -18.30 -5.15
C ASP A 325 -1.79 -17.77 -5.48
N ASN A 326 -1.47 -16.50 -5.14
CA ASN A 326 -0.21 -15.83 -5.50
C ASN A 326 0.10 -15.82 -7.02
N LYS A 327 -0.91 -15.83 -7.88
CA LYS A 327 -0.77 -15.82 -9.35
C LYS A 327 -0.68 -14.42 -9.95
N VAL A 328 -0.89 -13.37 -9.15
CA VAL A 328 -0.90 -11.98 -9.63
C VAL A 328 0.52 -11.43 -9.66
N VAL A 329 0.92 -10.89 -10.81
CA VAL A 329 2.12 -10.08 -10.98
C VAL A 329 1.68 -8.61 -11.08
N GLY A 330 2.17 -7.78 -10.17
CA GLY A 330 1.75 -6.37 -10.08
C GLY A 330 0.39 -6.21 -9.38
N ARG A 331 -0.56 -5.50 -10.02
CA ARG A 331 -1.89 -5.18 -9.45
C ARG A 331 -3.00 -5.40 -10.48
N ASN A 332 -4.04 -6.16 -10.11
CA ASN A 332 -5.30 -6.18 -10.86
C ASN A 332 -6.13 -4.94 -10.50
N VAL A 333 -6.67 -4.28 -11.50
CA VAL A 333 -7.41 -3.01 -11.38
C VAL A 333 -8.75 -3.14 -12.10
N VAL A 334 -9.85 -2.89 -11.40
CA VAL A 334 -11.18 -2.82 -12.02
C VAL A 334 -11.30 -1.51 -12.80
N ASP A 335 -11.73 -1.63 -14.05
CA ASP A 335 -11.96 -0.52 -14.98
C ASP A 335 -13.47 -0.24 -15.07
N PHE A 336 -13.90 0.89 -14.50
CA PHE A 336 -15.30 1.34 -14.54
C PHE A 336 -15.58 2.28 -15.72
N VAL A 337 -14.57 2.68 -16.49
CA VAL A 337 -14.74 3.60 -17.63
C VAL A 337 -15.21 2.86 -18.87
N HIS A 338 -14.79 1.61 -19.03
CA HIS A 338 -15.04 0.77 -20.21
C HIS A 338 -15.98 -0.41 -19.93
N GLU A 339 -16.74 -0.35 -18.83
CA GLU A 339 -17.81 -1.32 -18.51
C GLU A 339 -19.12 -1.05 -19.27
#